data_b552ea5fefc32df5fce0cb823c4d5c5f
#
_entry.id   b552ea5fefc32df5fce0cb823c4d5c5f
#
_cell.length_a   1.000
_cell.length_b   1.000
_cell.length_c   1.000
_cell.angle_alpha   90.00
_cell.angle_beta   90.00
_cell.angle_gamma   90.00
#
_symmetry.space_group_name_H-M   'P 1'
#
loop_
_entity.id
_entity.type
_entity.pdbx_description
1 polymer ?
#
loop_
_entity_poly.entity_id
_entity_poly.type
_entity_poly.pdbx_seq_one_letter_code
_entity_poly.pdbx_strand_id
1 'polypeptide(L)'
;SVGMHIDTVMTDQNITLSNGNAGTVIDALGERQYGRVYINLGTNELGWPYIDTFKDYYTQLITKIQEIQPDAVIYAESILPVTASRSLQGDAINNTNVATFNQAISEVAQQTGINYLDCTSAVAGADGTLPEEASSDGIHLMSEYCDKWLNYIIDNT
;
A
#
# COMPACT_ATOMS: atom_id res chain seq x y z
N SER A 1 4.16 -5.93 -6.50
CA SER A 1 4.34 -7.34 -6.86
C SER A 1 3.31 -8.20 -6.15
N VAL A 2 2.78 -9.20 -6.83
CA VAL A 2 1.86 -10.18 -6.21
C VAL A 2 2.58 -10.89 -5.07
N GLY A 3 1.98 -10.90 -3.88
CA GLY A 3 2.51 -11.63 -2.71
C GLY A 3 3.53 -10.90 -1.85
N MET A 4 3.67 -9.58 -1.97
CA MET A 4 4.49 -8.81 -1.01
C MET A 4 3.71 -8.60 0.29
N HIS A 5 4.31 -8.98 1.41
CA HIS A 5 3.74 -8.86 2.75
C HIS A 5 4.53 -7.89 3.61
N ILE A 6 3.84 -7.20 4.53
CA ILE A 6 4.47 -6.17 5.37
C ILE A 6 5.53 -6.74 6.32
N ASP A 7 5.38 -7.96 6.79
CA ASP A 7 6.29 -8.63 7.71
C ASP A 7 7.57 -9.15 7.02
N THR A 8 7.53 -9.36 5.70
CA THR A 8 8.67 -9.91 4.94
C THR A 8 9.26 -8.93 3.91
N VAL A 9 8.61 -7.79 3.65
CA VAL A 9 9.02 -6.83 2.62
C VAL A 9 10.47 -6.35 2.75
N MET A 10 10.98 -6.28 3.98
CA MET A 10 12.38 -5.85 4.24
C MET A 10 13.39 -6.99 4.18
N THR A 11 12.96 -8.25 4.14
CA THR A 11 13.83 -9.43 4.25
C THR A 11 13.79 -10.35 3.03
N ASP A 12 12.70 -10.34 2.28
CA ASP A 12 12.56 -11.15 1.08
C ASP A 12 13.46 -10.66 -0.05
N GLN A 13 14.36 -11.53 -0.52
CA GLN A 13 15.29 -11.26 -1.62
C GLN A 13 14.65 -11.55 -2.98
N ASN A 14 13.57 -10.87 -3.29
CA ASN A 14 12.76 -11.09 -4.50
C ASN A 14 12.89 -9.95 -5.53
N ILE A 15 13.82 -9.02 -5.31
CA ILE A 15 14.13 -7.92 -6.22
C ILE A 15 15.46 -8.19 -6.92
N THR A 16 15.55 -7.87 -8.20
CA THR A 16 16.82 -7.85 -8.93
C THR A 16 17.43 -6.46 -8.83
N LEU A 17 18.60 -6.38 -8.18
CA LEU A 17 19.38 -5.14 -8.02
C LEU A 17 20.05 -4.71 -9.32
N SER A 18 20.55 -3.48 -9.38
CA SER A 18 21.23 -2.92 -10.58
C SER A 18 22.48 -3.70 -10.99
N ASN A 19 23.13 -4.40 -10.05
CA ASN A 19 24.27 -5.27 -10.30
C ASN A 19 23.90 -6.70 -10.76
N GLY A 20 22.59 -6.99 -10.89
CA GLY A 20 22.04 -8.29 -11.30
C GLY A 20 21.88 -9.32 -10.17
N ASN A 21 22.26 -9.00 -8.94
CA ASN A 21 22.07 -9.87 -7.80
C ASN A 21 20.64 -9.79 -7.23
N ALA A 22 20.23 -10.83 -6.53
CA ALA A 22 19.01 -10.77 -5.71
C ALA A 22 19.22 -9.85 -4.49
N GLY A 23 18.20 -9.11 -4.14
CA GLY A 23 18.19 -8.24 -2.97
C GLY A 23 16.78 -7.97 -2.48
N THR A 24 16.68 -7.26 -1.37
CA THR A 24 15.40 -6.82 -0.78
C THR A 24 14.91 -5.52 -1.42
N VAL A 25 13.66 -5.16 -1.15
CA VAL A 25 13.12 -3.83 -1.51
C VAL A 25 13.97 -2.71 -0.88
N ILE A 26 14.47 -2.92 0.34
CA ILE A 26 15.31 -1.94 1.05
C ILE A 26 16.67 -1.79 0.35
N ASP A 27 17.28 -2.88 -0.10
CA ASP A 27 18.53 -2.83 -0.87
C ASP A 27 18.33 -2.05 -2.17
N ALA A 28 17.26 -2.36 -2.93
CA ALA A 28 16.93 -1.67 -4.17
C ALA A 28 16.65 -0.18 -3.95
N LEU A 29 15.92 0.16 -2.89
CA LEU A 29 15.64 1.55 -2.53
C LEU A 29 16.91 2.30 -2.11
N GLY A 30 17.90 1.61 -1.55
CA GLY A 30 19.20 2.17 -1.16
C GLY A 30 20.17 2.43 -2.34
N GLU A 31 19.88 1.93 -3.54
CA GLU A 31 20.79 2.09 -4.71
C GLU A 31 20.89 3.54 -5.22
N ARG A 32 19.90 4.39 -4.90
CA ARG A 32 19.89 5.83 -5.26
C ARG A 32 19.02 6.63 -4.29
N GLN A 33 19.13 7.96 -4.31
CA GLN A 33 18.25 8.85 -3.56
C GLN A 33 17.04 9.23 -4.42
N TYR A 34 15.87 9.30 -3.77
CA TYR A 34 14.60 9.64 -4.38
C TYR A 34 14.01 10.89 -3.74
N GLY A 35 13.32 11.72 -4.52
CA GLY A 35 12.60 12.88 -3.98
C GLY A 35 11.29 12.50 -3.31
N ARG A 36 10.67 11.39 -3.74
CA ARG A 36 9.42 10.87 -3.18
C ARG A 36 9.44 9.34 -3.13
N VAL A 37 8.84 8.78 -2.07
CA VAL A 37 8.64 7.34 -1.90
C VAL A 37 7.17 7.09 -1.57
N TYR A 38 6.54 6.19 -2.31
CA TYR A 38 5.16 5.79 -2.11
C TYR A 38 5.10 4.35 -1.61
N ILE A 39 4.34 4.12 -0.53
CA ILE A 39 4.16 2.80 0.09
C ILE A 39 2.70 2.39 -0.13
N ASN A 40 2.48 1.36 -0.94
CA ASN A 40 1.18 0.74 -1.16
C ASN A 40 1.24 -0.72 -0.71
N LEU A 41 0.95 -0.97 0.57
CA LEU A 41 0.95 -2.28 1.21
C LEU A 41 -0.22 -2.40 2.18
N GLY A 42 -0.66 -3.61 2.46
CA GLY A 42 -1.68 -3.91 3.46
C GLY A 42 -2.81 -4.81 2.96
N THR A 43 -3.01 -4.94 1.65
CA THR A 43 -4.07 -5.79 1.10
C THR A 43 -3.89 -7.27 1.50
N ASN A 44 -2.64 -7.75 1.56
CA ASN A 44 -2.33 -9.13 1.93
C ASN A 44 -2.45 -9.39 3.44
N GLU A 45 -2.52 -8.35 4.24
CA GLU A 45 -2.65 -8.40 5.70
C GLU A 45 -4.10 -8.23 6.17
N LEU A 46 -5.03 -7.95 5.25
CA LEU A 46 -6.45 -7.83 5.61
C LEU A 46 -6.93 -9.07 6.36
N GLY A 47 -7.45 -8.85 7.56
CA GLY A 47 -7.90 -9.93 8.43
C GLY A 47 -6.84 -10.49 9.40
N TRP A 48 -5.65 -9.93 9.46
CA TRP A 48 -4.74 -10.25 10.57
C TRP A 48 -5.42 -9.95 11.91
N PRO A 49 -5.34 -10.88 12.87
CA PRO A 49 -6.09 -10.77 14.12
C PRO A 49 -5.55 -9.69 15.05
N TYR A 50 -4.30 -9.26 14.86
CA TYR A 50 -3.62 -8.28 15.70
C TYR A 50 -3.20 -7.07 14.89
N ILE A 51 -4.04 -6.04 14.86
CA ILE A 51 -3.80 -4.79 14.13
C ILE A 51 -2.54 -4.05 14.62
N ASP A 52 -2.19 -4.18 15.90
CA ASP A 52 -0.99 -3.57 16.46
C ASP A 52 0.28 -4.20 15.85
N THR A 53 0.28 -5.49 15.59
CA THR A 53 1.40 -6.16 14.89
C THR A 53 1.57 -5.60 13.47
N PHE A 54 0.48 -5.35 12.76
CA PHE A 54 0.53 -4.70 11.45
C PHE A 54 1.12 -3.29 11.54
N LYS A 55 0.68 -2.49 12.53
CA LYS A 55 1.22 -1.14 12.77
C LYS A 55 2.72 -1.17 13.10
N ASP A 56 3.16 -2.14 13.90
CA ASP A 56 4.57 -2.29 14.27
C ASP A 56 5.44 -2.57 13.05
N TYR A 57 5.05 -3.49 12.17
CA TYR A 57 5.78 -3.77 10.93
C TYR A 57 5.78 -2.56 9.98
N TYR A 58 4.64 -1.89 9.85
CA TYR A 58 4.52 -0.71 9.00
C TYR A 58 5.42 0.43 9.52
N THR A 59 5.47 0.64 10.84
CA THR A 59 6.36 1.61 11.50
C THR A 59 7.84 1.28 11.27
N GLN A 60 8.22 0.00 11.40
CA GLN A 60 9.59 -0.46 11.13
C GLN A 60 10.00 -0.20 9.68
N LEU A 61 9.12 -0.49 8.72
CA LEU A 61 9.36 -0.20 7.30
C LEU A 61 9.57 1.29 7.06
N ILE A 62 8.68 2.16 7.57
CA ILE A 62 8.79 3.62 7.42
C ILE A 62 10.10 4.12 8.03
N THR A 63 10.43 3.70 9.26
CA THR A 63 11.67 4.09 9.92
C THR A 63 12.88 3.71 9.08
N LYS A 64 12.87 2.50 8.51
CA LYS A 64 13.95 2.04 7.64
C LYS A 64 14.06 2.86 6.35
N ILE A 65 12.93 3.23 5.75
CA ILE A 65 12.92 4.09 4.57
C ILE A 65 13.45 5.48 4.92
N GLN A 66 13.05 6.07 6.04
CA GLN A 66 13.57 7.37 6.51
C GLN A 66 15.08 7.36 6.74
N GLU A 67 15.65 6.25 7.24
CA GLU A 67 17.10 6.09 7.41
C GLU A 67 17.86 6.12 6.08
N ILE A 68 17.36 5.43 5.05
CA ILE A 68 18.07 5.27 3.76
C ILE A 68 17.70 6.33 2.74
N GLN A 69 16.59 7.06 2.94
CA GLN A 69 16.06 8.11 2.08
C GLN A 69 15.73 9.37 2.92
N PRO A 70 16.75 9.99 3.57
CA PRO A 70 16.52 11.05 4.57
C PRO A 70 15.90 12.31 4.00
N ASP A 71 16.05 12.58 2.70
CA ASP A 71 15.53 13.77 2.02
C ASP A 71 14.23 13.50 1.24
N ALA A 72 13.74 12.25 1.22
CA ALA A 72 12.54 11.90 0.48
C ALA A 72 11.26 12.29 1.24
N VAL A 73 10.29 12.80 0.51
CA VAL A 73 8.91 12.91 1.00
C VAL A 73 8.26 11.53 0.89
N ILE A 74 7.82 10.97 2.03
CA ILE A 74 7.24 9.63 2.09
C ILE A 74 5.72 9.73 2.18
N TYR A 75 5.04 8.94 1.38
CA TYR A 75 3.59 8.79 1.36
C TYR A 75 3.19 7.34 1.64
N ALA A 76 2.37 7.13 2.65
CA ALA A 76 1.65 5.86 2.84
C ALA A 76 0.29 5.98 2.15
N GLU A 77 0.06 5.18 1.14
CA GLU A 77 -1.21 5.15 0.41
C GLU A 77 -2.23 4.29 1.15
N SER A 78 -3.51 4.65 1.02
CA SER A 78 -4.59 3.78 1.48
C SER A 78 -4.63 2.48 0.66
N ILE A 79 -5.03 1.39 1.28
CA ILE A 79 -5.50 0.20 0.58
C ILE A 79 -6.75 0.62 -0.22
N LEU A 80 -6.78 0.26 -1.49
CA LEU A 80 -7.92 0.57 -2.36
C LEU A 80 -9.14 -0.28 -1.98
N PRO A 81 -10.37 0.22 -2.20
CA PRO A 81 -11.57 -0.54 -1.95
C PRO A 81 -11.66 -1.75 -2.90
N VAL A 82 -12.36 -2.78 -2.45
CA VAL A 82 -12.74 -3.91 -3.28
C VAL A 82 -14.16 -3.74 -3.82
N THR A 83 -14.55 -4.51 -4.83
CA THR A 83 -15.93 -4.45 -5.35
C THR A 83 -16.94 -4.89 -4.30
N ALA A 84 -18.20 -4.47 -4.45
CA ALA A 84 -19.25 -4.89 -3.54
C ALA A 84 -19.43 -6.42 -3.54
N SER A 85 -19.40 -7.05 -4.71
CA SER A 85 -19.50 -8.51 -4.86
C SER A 85 -18.32 -9.23 -4.18
N ARG A 86 -17.10 -8.69 -4.27
CA ARG A 86 -15.92 -9.24 -3.59
C ARG A 86 -16.05 -9.14 -2.08
N SER A 87 -16.48 -7.99 -1.59
CA SER A 87 -16.66 -7.72 -0.15
C SER A 87 -17.68 -8.66 0.51
N LEU A 88 -18.65 -9.19 -0.25
CA LEU A 88 -19.70 -10.08 0.24
C LEU A 88 -19.29 -11.58 0.26
N GLN A 89 -18.08 -11.94 -0.16
CA GLN A 89 -17.64 -13.35 -0.16
C GLN A 89 -17.41 -13.95 1.23
N GLY A 90 -17.39 -13.10 2.27
CA GLY A 90 -17.35 -13.54 3.67
C GLY A 90 -15.96 -13.92 4.18
N ASP A 91 -14.91 -13.59 3.44
CA ASP A 91 -13.53 -13.74 3.89
C ASP A 91 -12.93 -12.38 4.37
N ALA A 92 -11.60 -12.38 4.61
CA ALA A 92 -10.90 -11.22 5.15
C ALA A 92 -10.77 -10.05 4.16
N ILE A 93 -10.85 -10.31 2.84
CA ILE A 93 -10.73 -9.24 1.83
C ILE A 93 -12.10 -8.61 1.59
N ASN A 94 -12.44 -7.64 2.40
CA ASN A 94 -13.71 -6.91 2.37
C ASN A 94 -13.51 -5.44 2.77
N ASN A 95 -14.47 -4.58 2.41
CA ASN A 95 -14.36 -3.14 2.63
C ASN A 95 -14.40 -2.72 4.10
N THR A 96 -14.94 -3.54 5.00
CA THR A 96 -14.86 -3.27 6.45
C THR A 96 -13.42 -3.41 6.95
N ASN A 97 -12.72 -4.47 6.56
CA ASN A 97 -11.32 -4.64 6.90
C ASN A 97 -10.44 -3.60 6.19
N VAL A 98 -10.72 -3.26 4.93
CA VAL A 98 -10.03 -2.16 4.22
C VAL A 98 -10.11 -0.88 5.04
N ALA A 99 -11.29 -0.48 5.52
CA ALA A 99 -11.45 0.71 6.34
C ALA A 99 -10.66 0.63 7.66
N THR A 100 -10.69 -0.51 8.35
CA THR A 100 -9.95 -0.73 9.60
C THR A 100 -8.44 -0.61 9.40
N PHE A 101 -7.90 -1.23 8.35
CA PHE A 101 -6.46 -1.19 8.06
C PHE A 101 -6.02 0.18 7.53
N ASN A 102 -6.86 0.88 6.77
CA ASN A 102 -6.59 2.26 6.35
C ASN A 102 -6.53 3.22 7.54
N GLN A 103 -7.39 3.04 8.54
CA GLN A 103 -7.28 3.78 9.79
C GLN A 103 -5.92 3.53 10.47
N ALA A 104 -5.48 2.27 10.53
CA ALA A 104 -4.18 1.92 11.12
C ALA A 104 -3.01 2.54 10.33
N ILE A 105 -3.03 2.52 8.99
CA ILE A 105 -2.01 3.16 8.14
C ILE A 105 -1.97 4.67 8.41
N SER A 106 -3.13 5.32 8.48
CA SER A 106 -3.23 6.76 8.77
C SER A 106 -2.65 7.11 10.14
N GLU A 107 -2.93 6.30 11.17
CA GLU A 107 -2.38 6.48 12.52
C GLU A 107 -0.84 6.32 12.54
N VAL A 108 -0.32 5.30 11.85
CA VAL A 108 1.15 5.09 11.72
C VAL A 108 1.79 6.24 10.95
N ALA A 109 1.19 6.72 9.88
CA ALA A 109 1.69 7.86 9.13
C ALA A 109 1.78 9.12 10.01
N GLN A 110 0.75 9.39 10.81
CA GLN A 110 0.74 10.49 11.77
C GLN A 110 1.84 10.34 12.83
N GLN A 111 2.01 9.14 13.40
CA GLN A 111 3.00 8.86 14.45
C GLN A 111 4.44 8.97 13.94
N THR A 112 4.70 8.56 12.69
CA THR A 112 6.02 8.58 12.07
C THR A 112 6.34 9.90 11.35
N GLY A 113 5.36 10.82 11.25
CA GLY A 113 5.53 12.13 10.62
C GLY A 113 5.62 12.08 9.09
N ILE A 114 5.08 11.05 8.45
CA ILE A 114 4.97 10.95 6.99
C ILE A 114 3.56 11.35 6.52
N ASN A 115 3.37 11.45 5.22
CA ASN A 115 2.06 11.77 4.66
C ASN A 115 1.21 10.51 4.48
N TYR A 116 -0.07 10.58 4.86
CA TYR A 116 -1.08 9.61 4.45
C TYR A 116 -1.79 10.13 3.20
N LEU A 117 -1.88 9.31 2.16
CA LEU A 117 -2.59 9.62 0.92
C LEU A 117 -3.79 8.68 0.77
N ASP A 118 -4.99 9.23 0.98
CA ASP A 118 -6.22 8.47 0.74
C ASP A 118 -6.54 8.41 -0.76
N CYS A 119 -6.20 7.29 -1.38
CA CYS A 119 -6.45 7.02 -2.79
C CYS A 119 -7.84 6.44 -3.07
N THR A 120 -8.69 6.25 -2.07
CA THR A 120 -10.03 5.66 -2.22
C THR A 120 -10.86 6.42 -3.24
N SER A 121 -10.90 7.75 -3.13
CA SER A 121 -11.69 8.61 -4.02
C SER A 121 -11.24 8.60 -5.48
N ALA A 122 -10.04 8.13 -5.77
CA ALA A 122 -9.53 8.02 -7.14
C ALA A 122 -10.26 6.94 -7.95
N VAL A 123 -10.76 5.90 -7.28
CA VAL A 123 -11.28 4.69 -7.93
C VAL A 123 -12.66 4.27 -7.46
N ALA A 124 -13.12 4.73 -6.29
CA ALA A 124 -14.40 4.33 -5.71
C ALA A 124 -15.60 4.94 -6.45
N GLY A 125 -16.67 4.18 -6.53
CA GLY A 125 -18.00 4.68 -6.91
C GLY A 125 -18.66 5.51 -5.81
N ALA A 126 -19.88 5.97 -6.07
CA ALA A 126 -20.64 6.80 -5.12
C ALA A 126 -20.98 6.08 -3.80
N ASP A 127 -20.97 4.77 -3.79
CA ASP A 127 -21.19 3.91 -2.61
C ASP A 127 -19.90 3.62 -1.81
N GLY A 128 -18.75 4.14 -2.26
CA GLY A 128 -17.44 3.94 -1.62
C GLY A 128 -16.79 2.59 -1.95
N THR A 129 -17.40 1.76 -2.80
CA THR A 129 -16.82 0.49 -3.25
C THR A 129 -16.12 0.66 -4.61
N LEU A 130 -15.24 -0.28 -4.96
CA LEU A 130 -14.69 -0.34 -6.31
C LEU A 130 -15.81 -0.74 -7.29
N PRO A 131 -16.04 0.00 -8.40
CA PRO A 131 -17.01 -0.41 -9.41
C PRO A 131 -16.72 -1.81 -9.97
N GLU A 132 -17.74 -2.60 -10.25
CA GLU A 132 -17.57 -4.00 -10.71
C GLU A 132 -16.77 -4.07 -12.03
N GLU A 133 -16.94 -3.09 -12.92
CA GLU A 133 -16.18 -3.00 -14.17
C GLU A 133 -14.71 -2.60 -13.99
N ALA A 134 -14.35 -2.11 -12.82
CA ALA A 134 -12.98 -1.68 -12.53
C ALA A 134 -12.01 -2.84 -12.25
N SER A 135 -12.54 -4.05 -12.05
CA SER A 135 -11.74 -5.21 -11.65
C SER A 135 -12.36 -6.50 -12.17
N SER A 136 -11.53 -7.44 -12.62
CA SER A 136 -11.97 -8.78 -13.04
C SER A 136 -12.10 -9.77 -11.87
N ASP A 137 -11.40 -9.53 -10.76
CA ASP A 137 -11.40 -10.38 -9.58
C ASP A 137 -11.93 -9.67 -8.32
N GLY A 138 -12.35 -8.43 -8.49
CA GLY A 138 -12.88 -7.58 -7.43
C GLY A 138 -11.82 -6.88 -6.57
N ILE A 139 -10.52 -7.10 -6.84
CA ILE A 139 -9.39 -6.59 -6.06
C ILE A 139 -8.42 -5.77 -6.93
N HIS A 140 -7.93 -6.38 -8.02
CA HIS A 140 -6.90 -5.79 -8.87
C HIS A 140 -7.53 -4.89 -9.94
N LEU A 141 -6.99 -3.68 -10.06
CA LEU A 141 -7.52 -2.68 -10.99
C LEU A 141 -7.26 -3.06 -12.45
N MET A 142 -8.27 -2.83 -13.30
CA MET A 142 -8.09 -2.74 -14.75
C MET A 142 -7.28 -1.48 -15.12
N SER A 143 -6.62 -1.49 -16.28
CA SER A 143 -5.69 -0.42 -16.71
C SER A 143 -6.28 0.98 -16.62
N GLU A 144 -7.53 1.18 -17.03
CA GLU A 144 -8.21 2.49 -16.95
C GLU A 144 -8.25 3.02 -15.52
N TYR A 145 -8.50 2.15 -14.53
CA TYR A 145 -8.56 2.53 -13.13
C TYR A 145 -7.15 2.66 -12.51
N CYS A 146 -6.16 1.93 -13.01
CA CYS A 146 -4.76 2.20 -12.68
C CYS A 146 -4.36 3.61 -13.11
N ASP A 147 -4.77 4.07 -14.30
CA ASP A 147 -4.50 5.42 -14.78
C ASP A 147 -5.19 6.48 -13.91
N LYS A 148 -6.42 6.26 -13.48
CA LYS A 148 -7.14 7.14 -12.54
C LYS A 148 -6.40 7.26 -11.21
N TRP A 149 -5.99 6.13 -10.64
CA TRP A 149 -5.22 6.08 -9.40
C TRP A 149 -3.88 6.80 -9.54
N LEU A 150 -3.11 6.52 -10.60
CA LEU A 150 -1.81 7.16 -10.84
C LEU A 150 -1.95 8.68 -11.04
N ASN A 151 -2.93 9.15 -11.81
CA ASN A 151 -3.19 10.58 -11.99
C ASN A 151 -3.55 11.24 -10.65
N TYR A 152 -4.36 10.58 -9.83
CA TYR A 152 -4.69 11.08 -8.50
C TYR A 152 -3.45 11.27 -7.63
N ILE A 153 -2.52 10.30 -7.62
CA ILE A 153 -1.25 10.42 -6.89
C ILE A 153 -0.46 11.64 -7.40
N ILE A 154 -0.33 11.79 -8.72
CA ILE A 154 0.41 12.90 -9.34
C ILE A 154 -0.19 14.26 -8.95
N ASP A 155 -1.52 14.37 -8.94
CA ASP A 155 -2.22 15.63 -8.69
C ASP A 155 -2.24 16.02 -7.20
N ASN A 156 -2.00 15.06 -6.28
CA ASN A 156 -2.11 15.27 -4.83
C ASN A 156 -0.78 15.17 -4.07
N THR A 157 0.37 15.11 -4.75
CA THR A 157 1.70 14.96 -4.11
C THR A 157 2.82 15.85 -4.66
#